data_1f363b7245ab4dffa16c26d2ec054c4b
#
_entry.id   1f363b7245ab4dffa16c26d2ec054c4b
#
_cell.length_a   1.000
_cell.length_b   1.000
_cell.length_c   1.000
_cell.angle_alpha   90.00
_cell.angle_beta   90.00
_cell.angle_gamma   90.00
#
_symmetry.space_group_name_H-M   'P 1'
#
loop_
_entity.id
_entity.type
_entity.pdbx_description
1 polymer ?
#
loop_
_entity_poly.entity_id
_entity_poly.type
_entity_poly.pdbx_seq_one_letter_code
_entity_poly.pdbx_strand_id
1 'polypeptide(L)'
;MDIKRKKELLEIYKNRHPEMGVISYCCKDTGDVFLGISKDTKADFNGTTVKLAANMHPNKQLQELWNKYGSESFELSVIKVLKYDDPNEDHTEKLESLREQCLASDPNARRIWR
;
A
#
# COMPACT_ATOMS: atom_id res chain seq x y z
N MET A 1 34.52 0.89 13.95
CA MET A 1 33.14 1.36 13.84
C MET A 1 32.81 2.25 15.02
N ASP A 2 32.27 3.40 14.75
CA ASP A 2 31.95 4.38 15.78
C ASP A 2 30.70 3.97 16.54
N ILE A 3 30.80 3.84 17.88
CA ILE A 3 29.70 3.44 18.75
C ILE A 3 28.55 4.47 18.71
N LYS A 4 28.88 5.76 18.62
CA LYS A 4 27.88 6.83 18.47
C LYS A 4 27.03 6.66 17.20
N ARG A 5 27.69 6.36 16.10
CA ARG A 5 27.01 6.16 14.80
C ARG A 5 26.07 4.97 14.85
N LYS A 6 26.47 3.90 15.52
CA LYS A 6 25.63 2.70 15.70
C LYS A 6 24.38 3.03 16.55
N LYS A 7 24.54 3.83 17.61
CA LYS A 7 23.41 4.27 18.43
C LYS A 7 22.46 5.16 17.65
N GLU A 8 22.98 6.10 16.86
CA GLU A 8 22.16 6.97 16.02
C GLU A 8 21.33 6.17 15.01
N LEU A 9 21.94 5.18 14.37
CA LEU A 9 21.23 4.30 13.43
C LEU A 9 20.12 3.50 14.11
N LEU A 10 20.37 3.00 15.33
CA LEU A 10 19.38 2.28 16.11
C LEU A 10 18.21 3.19 16.55
N GLU A 11 18.50 4.43 16.94
CA GLU A 11 17.47 5.41 17.29
C GLU A 11 16.62 5.79 16.10
N ILE A 12 17.22 6.04 14.95
CA ILE A 12 16.51 6.32 13.70
C ILE A 12 15.60 5.14 13.35
N TYR A 13 16.08 3.93 13.51
CA TYR A 13 15.32 2.73 13.23
C TYR A 13 14.13 2.56 14.19
N LYS A 14 14.34 2.77 15.49
CA LYS A 14 13.30 2.66 16.51
C LYS A 14 12.23 3.75 16.38
N ASN A 15 12.63 4.94 15.99
CA ASN A 15 11.74 6.10 15.85
C ASN A 15 11.23 6.25 14.42
N ARG A 16 11.45 5.26 13.58
CA ARG A 16 10.97 5.26 12.21
C ARG A 16 9.45 5.31 12.17
N HIS A 17 8.94 6.31 11.45
CA HIS A 17 7.52 6.44 11.18
C HIS A 17 7.27 5.93 9.77
N PRO A 18 6.76 4.70 9.58
CA PRO A 18 6.43 4.21 8.25
C PRO A 18 5.34 5.05 7.62
N GLU A 19 5.42 5.22 6.31
CA GLU A 19 4.41 5.95 5.59
C GLU A 19 3.08 5.21 5.62
N MET A 20 2.03 5.90 6.04
CA MET A 20 0.66 5.39 6.03
C MET A 20 -0.15 6.13 5.00
N GLY A 21 -1.06 5.44 4.35
CA GLY A 21 -1.91 6.08 3.36
C GLY A 21 -2.77 5.11 2.58
N VAL A 22 -3.33 5.61 1.48
CA VAL A 22 -4.12 4.82 0.54
C VAL A 22 -3.23 4.46 -0.63
N ILE A 23 -3.08 3.17 -0.86
CA ILE A 23 -2.27 2.62 -1.96
C ILE A 23 -3.16 2.22 -3.13
N SER A 24 -2.63 2.33 -4.33
CA SER A 24 -3.33 2.06 -5.58
C SER A 24 -2.55 1.06 -6.42
N TYR A 25 -3.27 0.08 -6.94
CA TYR A 25 -2.79 -0.85 -7.96
C TYR A 25 -3.65 -0.64 -9.20
N CYS A 26 -3.09 0.00 -10.20
CA CYS A 26 -3.79 0.31 -11.44
C CYS A 26 -3.34 -0.60 -12.58
N CYS A 27 -4.27 -1.32 -13.19
CA CYS A 27 -4.01 -2.07 -14.41
C CYS A 27 -4.14 -1.14 -15.61
N LYS A 28 -3.01 -0.80 -16.23
CA LYS A 28 -2.96 0.16 -17.34
C LYS A 28 -3.73 -0.32 -18.59
N ASP A 29 -3.80 -1.63 -18.80
CA ASP A 29 -4.47 -2.20 -19.96
C ASP A 29 -6.00 -2.16 -19.86
N THR A 30 -6.55 -2.28 -18.65
CA THR A 30 -8.00 -2.30 -18.44
C THR A 30 -8.54 -1.02 -17.81
N GLY A 31 -7.69 -0.25 -17.14
CA GLY A 31 -8.09 0.91 -16.37
C GLY A 31 -8.65 0.58 -14.99
N ASP A 32 -8.68 -0.68 -14.61
CA ASP A 32 -9.13 -1.08 -13.27
C ASP A 32 -8.16 -0.60 -12.20
N VAL A 33 -8.70 -0.05 -11.12
CA VAL A 33 -7.92 0.48 -9.99
C VAL A 33 -8.36 -0.22 -8.71
N PHE A 34 -7.39 -0.73 -7.96
CA PHE A 34 -7.64 -1.37 -6.67
C PHE A 34 -7.02 -0.53 -5.56
N LEU A 35 -7.84 -0.09 -4.61
CA LEU A 35 -7.42 0.78 -3.51
C LEU A 35 -7.41 0.02 -2.19
N GLY A 36 -6.35 0.22 -1.43
CA GLY A 36 -6.20 -0.36 -0.10
C GLY A 36 -5.65 0.65 0.89
N ILE A 37 -5.88 0.39 2.17
CA ILE A 37 -5.25 1.15 3.24
C ILE A 37 -3.92 0.49 3.61
N SER A 38 -2.94 1.30 4.01
CA SER A 38 -1.63 0.78 4.39
C SER A 38 -1.09 1.51 5.60
N LYS A 39 -0.61 0.75 6.56
CA LYS A 39 0.12 1.25 7.72
C LYS A 39 1.63 1.30 7.47
N ASP A 40 2.09 0.67 6.41
CA ASP A 40 3.47 0.73 5.92
C ASP A 40 3.44 0.47 4.42
N THR A 41 3.45 1.53 3.63
CA THR A 41 3.25 1.44 2.18
C THR A 41 4.30 0.59 1.49
N LYS A 42 5.57 0.71 1.89
CA LYS A 42 6.65 -0.08 1.31
C LYS A 42 6.49 -1.57 1.57
N ALA A 43 6.17 -1.92 2.82
CA ALA A 43 5.98 -3.32 3.20
C ALA A 43 4.78 -3.92 2.48
N ASP A 44 3.69 -3.17 2.35
CA ASP A 44 2.49 -3.63 1.67
C ASP A 44 2.72 -3.83 0.18
N PHE A 45 3.42 -2.91 -0.50
CA PHE A 45 3.77 -3.08 -1.91
C PHE A 45 4.61 -4.33 -2.12
N ASN A 46 5.65 -4.53 -1.30
CA ASN A 46 6.49 -5.71 -1.39
C ASN A 46 5.72 -6.99 -1.13
N GLY A 47 4.92 -7.03 -0.06
CA GLY A 47 4.14 -8.20 0.30
C GLY A 47 3.08 -8.55 -0.74
N THR A 48 2.37 -7.57 -1.27
CA THR A 48 1.36 -7.76 -2.29
C THR A 48 1.99 -8.25 -3.60
N THR A 49 3.10 -7.66 -4.01
CA THR A 49 3.81 -8.08 -5.22
C THR A 49 4.28 -9.54 -5.11
N VAL A 50 4.80 -9.93 -3.95
CA VAL A 50 5.22 -11.32 -3.71
C VAL A 50 4.02 -12.27 -3.78
N LYS A 51 2.89 -11.92 -3.19
CA LYS A 51 1.67 -12.74 -3.25
C LYS A 51 1.14 -12.89 -4.67
N LEU A 52 1.11 -11.79 -5.42
CA LEU A 52 0.67 -11.82 -6.82
C LEU A 52 1.59 -12.66 -7.69
N ALA A 53 2.90 -12.53 -7.51
CA ALA A 53 3.89 -13.32 -8.25
C ALA A 53 3.78 -14.82 -7.92
N ALA A 54 3.39 -15.16 -6.70
CA ALA A 54 3.22 -16.54 -6.25
C ALA A 54 1.81 -17.09 -6.51
N ASN A 55 0.92 -16.30 -7.13
CA ASN A 55 -0.49 -16.66 -7.37
C ASN A 55 -1.25 -16.95 -6.08
N MET A 56 -0.98 -16.17 -5.04
CA MET A 56 -1.53 -16.37 -3.69
C MET A 56 -2.30 -15.17 -3.15
N HIS A 57 -2.62 -14.20 -3.98
CA HIS A 57 -3.33 -13.01 -3.52
C HIS A 57 -4.81 -13.34 -3.24
N PRO A 58 -5.37 -12.88 -2.10
CA PRO A 58 -6.77 -13.17 -1.74
C PRO A 58 -7.80 -12.47 -2.64
N ASN A 59 -7.45 -11.35 -3.27
CA ASN A 59 -8.32 -10.72 -4.25
C ASN A 59 -8.17 -11.42 -5.60
N LYS A 60 -9.14 -12.26 -5.94
CA LYS A 60 -9.11 -13.06 -7.16
C LYS A 60 -9.10 -12.22 -8.43
N GLN A 61 -9.85 -11.12 -8.45
CA GLN A 61 -9.93 -10.25 -9.62
C GLN A 61 -8.58 -9.59 -9.91
N LEU A 62 -7.91 -9.08 -8.88
CA LEU A 62 -6.57 -8.51 -9.01
C LEU A 62 -5.58 -9.57 -9.47
N GLN A 63 -5.65 -10.76 -8.88
CA GLN A 63 -4.76 -11.87 -9.23
C GLN A 63 -4.94 -12.29 -10.69
N GLU A 64 -6.18 -12.39 -11.18
CA GLU A 64 -6.45 -12.74 -12.55
C GLU A 64 -5.91 -11.71 -13.54
N LEU A 65 -6.08 -10.43 -13.25
CA LEU A 65 -5.54 -9.34 -14.06
C LEU A 65 -4.01 -9.37 -14.08
N TRP A 66 -3.39 -9.62 -12.92
CA TRP A 66 -1.94 -9.76 -12.83
C TRP A 66 -1.43 -10.92 -13.67
N ASN A 67 -2.09 -12.07 -13.60
CA ASN A 67 -1.72 -13.25 -14.39
C ASN A 67 -1.91 -13.03 -15.89
N LYS A 68 -2.95 -12.30 -16.28
CA LYS A 68 -3.28 -12.07 -17.68
C LYS A 68 -2.38 -11.02 -18.34
N TYR A 69 -2.16 -9.90 -17.67
CA TYR A 69 -1.44 -8.76 -18.25
C TYR A 69 0.00 -8.62 -17.79
N GLY A 70 0.36 -9.27 -16.68
CA GLY A 70 1.72 -9.22 -16.12
C GLY A 70 1.98 -8.00 -15.24
N SER A 71 3.08 -8.07 -14.52
CA SER A 71 3.48 -7.01 -13.57
C SER A 71 3.76 -5.66 -14.24
N GLU A 72 4.19 -5.67 -15.49
CA GLU A 72 4.51 -4.46 -16.24
C GLU A 72 3.28 -3.62 -16.55
N SER A 73 2.09 -4.24 -16.58
CA SER A 73 0.83 -3.56 -16.82
C SER A 73 0.25 -2.89 -15.58
N PHE A 74 0.86 -3.10 -14.41
CA PHE A 74 0.40 -2.52 -13.15
C PHE A 74 1.26 -1.36 -12.72
N GLU A 75 0.60 -0.27 -12.33
CA GLU A 75 1.22 0.88 -11.71
C GLU A 75 0.82 0.92 -10.25
N LEU A 76 1.83 0.89 -9.36
CA LEU A 76 1.65 0.91 -7.92
C LEU A 76 2.01 2.29 -7.41
N SER A 77 1.10 2.93 -6.68
CA SER A 77 1.33 4.27 -6.16
C SER A 77 0.61 4.51 -4.84
N VAL A 78 1.09 5.52 -4.11
CA VAL A 78 0.42 6.02 -2.92
C VAL A 78 -0.34 7.27 -3.34
N ILE A 79 -1.67 7.21 -3.34
CA ILE A 79 -2.52 8.30 -3.82
C ILE A 79 -2.90 9.29 -2.73
N LYS A 80 -2.88 8.87 -1.47
CA LYS A 80 -3.10 9.73 -0.31
C LYS A 80 -2.18 9.31 0.82
N VAL A 81 -1.51 10.26 1.44
CA VAL A 81 -0.64 10.02 2.60
C VAL A 81 -1.34 10.53 3.84
N LEU A 82 -1.41 9.69 4.88
CA LEU A 82 -1.93 10.09 6.18
C LEU A 82 -0.78 10.66 7.02
N LYS A 83 -0.94 11.89 7.46
CA LYS A 83 -0.03 12.49 8.42
C LYS A 83 -0.45 12.08 9.83
N TYR A 84 0.49 11.60 10.62
CA TYR A 84 0.25 11.16 11.97
C TYR A 84 1.45 11.44 12.86
N ASP A 85 1.23 11.54 14.18
CA ASP A 85 2.28 11.82 15.15
C ASP A 85 2.77 10.56 15.85
N ASP A 86 1.85 9.65 16.19
CA ASP A 86 2.16 8.45 16.97
C ASP A 86 1.92 7.19 16.13
N PRO A 87 3.00 6.43 15.77
CA PRO A 87 2.87 5.22 14.98
C PRO A 87 2.19 4.07 15.74
N ASN A 88 2.11 4.14 17.07
CA ASN A 88 1.47 3.13 17.90
C ASN A 88 -0.03 3.35 18.06
N GLU A 89 -0.54 4.50 17.66
CA GLU A 89 -1.96 4.81 17.68
C GLU A 89 -2.67 4.11 16.52
N ASP A 90 -3.93 3.72 16.74
CA ASP A 90 -4.71 3.10 15.68
C ASP A 90 -5.25 4.15 14.72
N HIS A 91 -4.77 4.12 13.50
CA HIS A 91 -5.15 5.05 12.44
C HIS A 91 -6.11 4.43 11.42
N THR A 92 -6.65 3.25 11.69
CA THR A 92 -7.47 2.49 10.74
C THR A 92 -8.68 3.29 10.26
N GLU A 93 -9.41 3.93 11.15
CA GLU A 93 -10.60 4.72 10.78
C GLU A 93 -10.25 5.87 9.84
N LYS A 94 -9.15 6.56 10.10
CA LYS A 94 -8.70 7.67 9.26
C LYS A 94 -8.29 7.17 7.88
N LEU A 95 -7.59 6.04 7.83
CA LEU A 95 -7.17 5.41 6.57
C LEU A 95 -8.38 4.95 5.76
N GLU A 96 -9.35 4.31 6.40
CA GLU A 96 -10.58 3.88 5.74
C GLU A 96 -11.37 5.06 5.19
N SER A 97 -11.46 6.16 5.93
CA SER A 97 -12.12 7.38 5.48
C SER A 97 -11.44 7.95 4.23
N LEU A 98 -10.11 7.99 4.22
CA LEU A 98 -9.36 8.43 3.04
C LEU A 98 -9.61 7.53 1.84
N ARG A 99 -9.63 6.20 2.06
CA ARG A 99 -9.93 5.24 1.00
C ARG A 99 -11.32 5.46 0.41
N GLU A 100 -12.32 5.64 1.26
CA GLU A 100 -13.70 5.88 0.80
C GLU A 100 -13.82 7.17 -0.02
N GLN A 101 -13.09 8.23 0.37
CA GLN A 101 -13.02 9.45 -0.42
C GLN A 101 -12.43 9.20 -1.80
N CYS A 102 -11.36 8.41 -1.88
CA CYS A 102 -10.73 8.05 -3.14
C CYS A 102 -11.64 7.17 -4.01
N LEU A 103 -12.34 6.22 -3.40
CA LEU A 103 -13.30 5.37 -4.10
C LEU A 103 -14.46 6.19 -4.69
N ALA A 104 -14.94 7.17 -3.94
CA ALA A 104 -16.02 8.06 -4.40
C ALA A 104 -15.58 8.96 -5.56
N SER A 105 -14.31 9.30 -5.63
CA SER A 105 -13.75 10.17 -6.65
C SER A 105 -13.42 9.45 -7.97
N ASP A 106 -13.23 8.12 -7.92
CA ASP A 106 -12.83 7.34 -9.10
C ASP A 106 -13.82 6.19 -9.34
N PRO A 107 -14.64 6.28 -10.40
CA PRO A 107 -15.65 5.24 -10.68
C PRO A 107 -15.05 3.89 -11.07
N ASN A 108 -13.77 3.84 -11.46
CA ASN A 108 -13.07 2.60 -11.79
C ASN A 108 -12.37 1.99 -10.59
N ALA A 109 -12.37 2.67 -9.45
CA ALA A 109 -11.68 2.21 -8.26
C ALA A 109 -12.52 1.23 -7.46
N ARG A 110 -11.86 0.22 -6.92
CA ARG A 110 -12.44 -0.83 -6.09
C ARG A 110 -11.57 -1.06 -4.86
N ARG A 111 -12.16 -1.64 -3.83
CA ARG A 111 -11.40 -2.03 -2.66
C ARG A 111 -10.55 -3.27 -2.98
N ILE A 112 -9.27 -3.21 -2.66
CA ILE A 112 -8.37 -4.35 -2.81
C ILE A 112 -8.66 -5.42 -1.75
N TRP A 113 -9.03 -4.98 -0.56
CA TRP A 113 -9.48 -5.82 0.54
C TRP A 113 -10.99 -5.61 0.74
N ARG A 114 -11.65 -6.68 1.05
CA ARG A 114 -13.09 -6.59 1.36
C ARG A 114 -13.32 -5.97 2.73
#